data_22c20150af258d7aa63eea44fca5a8e5
#
_entry.id   22c20150af258d7aa63eea44fca5a8e5
#
_cell.length_a   1.000
_cell.length_b   1.000
_cell.length_c   1.000
_cell.angle_alpha   90.00
_cell.angle_beta   90.00
_cell.angle_gamma   90.00
#
_symmetry.space_group_name_H-M   'P 1'
#
loop_
_entity.id
_entity.type
_entity.pdbx_description
1 polymer ?
#
loop_
_entity_poly.entity_id
_entity_poly.type
_entity_poly.pdbx_seq_one_letter_code
_entity_poly.pdbx_strand_id
1 'polypeptide(L)'
;MKTVGEFLAHAIALEEESAVRFDELADALEVHHNAEVTELFRKMAHYSRLHLAEAKEMANGVDVPHIKPWEFEWPDEEAPETPEIEGTHYLMTPYHALSLALESEKRGQGFYQGLADTHENKDVRTLAKDFADEEAEHVKLLSDMIQRYPAPKEGWDEDMDPPNVAD
;
A
#
# COMPACT_ATOMS: atom_id res chain seq x y z
N MET A 1 4.28 2.40 -20.37
CA MET A 1 5.54 1.99 -19.70
C MET A 1 6.26 0.95 -20.56
N LYS A 2 7.45 1.27 -21.01
CA LYS A 2 8.19 0.41 -21.95
C LYS A 2 9.58 0.04 -21.48
N THR A 3 10.20 0.83 -20.62
CA THR A 3 11.59 0.68 -20.23
C THR A 3 11.75 0.33 -18.76
N VAL A 4 12.89 -0.24 -18.40
CA VAL A 4 13.27 -0.48 -16.99
C VAL A 4 13.26 0.84 -16.20
N GLY A 5 13.75 1.94 -16.81
CA GLY A 5 13.74 3.24 -16.15
C GLY A 5 12.33 3.72 -15.81
N GLU A 6 11.38 3.56 -16.74
CA GLU A 6 9.98 3.89 -16.48
C GLU A 6 9.36 2.99 -15.41
N PHE A 7 9.69 1.68 -15.42
CA PHE A 7 9.27 0.76 -14.38
C PHE A 7 9.79 1.18 -13.00
N LEU A 8 11.09 1.51 -12.91
CA LEU A 8 11.68 1.94 -11.65
C LEU A 8 11.08 3.26 -11.15
N ALA A 9 10.73 4.18 -12.04
CA ALA A 9 10.03 5.39 -11.66
C ALA A 9 8.68 5.07 -10.98
N HIS A 10 7.94 4.10 -11.53
CA HIS A 10 6.68 3.64 -10.94
C HIS A 10 6.89 2.95 -9.60
N ALA A 11 7.88 2.05 -9.52
CA ALA A 11 8.20 1.35 -8.26
C ALA A 11 8.60 2.32 -7.16
N ILE A 12 9.45 3.30 -7.46
CA ILE A 12 9.88 4.32 -6.50
C ILE A 12 8.67 5.11 -5.98
N ALA A 13 7.81 5.57 -6.87
CA ALA A 13 6.61 6.32 -6.49
C ALA A 13 5.68 5.48 -5.60
N LEU A 14 5.48 4.21 -5.95
CA LEU A 14 4.62 3.31 -5.22
C LEU A 14 5.15 3.05 -3.81
N GLU A 15 6.45 2.76 -3.67
CA GLU A 15 7.06 2.49 -2.37
C GLU A 15 7.12 3.73 -1.47
N GLU A 16 7.34 4.92 -2.04
CA GLU A 16 7.27 6.17 -1.28
C GLU A 16 5.88 6.38 -0.69
N GLU A 17 4.86 6.18 -1.50
CA GLU A 17 3.46 6.34 -1.09
C GLU A 17 3.08 5.31 -0.03
N SER A 18 3.47 4.06 -0.23
CA SER A 18 3.23 2.96 0.70
C SER A 18 3.82 3.26 2.09
N ALA A 19 5.07 3.70 2.14
CA ALA A 19 5.73 4.03 3.41
C ALA A 19 4.97 5.11 4.18
N VAL A 20 4.55 6.17 3.50
CA VAL A 20 3.80 7.27 4.11
C VAL A 20 2.44 6.77 4.63
N ARG A 21 1.75 5.97 3.84
CA ARG A 21 0.42 5.44 4.21
C ARG A 21 0.49 4.51 5.42
N PHE A 22 1.49 3.65 5.50
CA PHE A 22 1.67 2.80 6.66
C PHE A 22 1.97 3.59 7.93
N ASP A 23 2.77 4.65 7.83
CA ASP A 23 3.01 5.52 8.97
C ASP A 23 1.72 6.24 9.41
N GLU A 24 0.93 6.71 8.47
CA GLU A 24 -0.36 7.35 8.78
C GLU A 24 -1.34 6.39 9.46
N LEU A 25 -1.41 5.14 8.98
CA LEU A 25 -2.23 4.11 9.60
C LEU A 25 -1.73 3.77 11.02
N ALA A 26 -0.41 3.69 11.19
CA ALA A 26 0.17 3.47 12.50
C ALA A 26 -0.16 4.60 13.48
N ASP A 27 -0.04 5.84 13.03
CA ASP A 27 -0.38 7.02 13.84
C ASP A 27 -1.86 6.99 14.27
N ALA A 28 -2.76 6.65 13.35
CA ALA A 28 -4.18 6.56 13.64
C ALA A 28 -4.49 5.49 14.70
N LEU A 29 -3.85 4.34 14.64
CA LEU A 29 -4.08 3.26 15.60
C LEU A 29 -3.35 3.46 16.92
N GLU A 30 -2.26 4.19 16.93
CA GLU A 30 -1.55 4.51 18.16
C GLU A 30 -2.45 5.30 19.12
N VAL A 31 -3.25 6.22 18.59
CA VAL A 31 -4.23 7.00 19.36
C VAL A 31 -5.24 6.08 20.06
N HIS A 32 -5.56 4.94 19.48
CA HIS A 32 -6.49 3.96 20.04
C HIS A 32 -5.82 2.89 20.89
N HIS A 33 -4.55 3.06 21.21
CA HIS A 33 -3.77 2.15 22.06
C HIS A 33 -3.72 0.70 21.57
N ASN A 34 -3.80 0.47 20.26
CA ASN A 34 -3.61 -0.86 19.70
C ASN A 34 -2.14 -1.05 19.33
N ALA A 35 -1.33 -1.47 20.29
CA ALA A 35 0.11 -1.60 20.11
C ALA A 35 0.49 -2.65 19.06
N GLU A 36 -0.22 -3.78 19.01
CA GLU A 36 0.11 -4.88 18.09
C GLU A 36 -0.01 -4.46 16.63
N VAL A 37 -1.12 -3.84 16.25
CA VAL A 37 -1.34 -3.42 14.86
C VAL A 37 -0.53 -2.19 14.52
N THR A 38 -0.37 -1.26 15.46
CA THR A 38 0.50 -0.10 15.29
C THR A 38 1.94 -0.54 14.97
N GLU A 39 2.46 -1.49 15.74
CA GLU A 39 3.80 -2.03 15.53
C GLU A 39 3.94 -2.72 14.17
N LEU A 40 2.93 -3.48 13.77
CA LEU A 40 2.91 -4.10 12.43
C LEU A 40 2.98 -3.04 11.34
N PHE A 41 2.19 -1.98 11.43
CA PHE A 41 2.22 -0.92 10.42
C PHE A 41 3.55 -0.17 10.39
N ARG A 42 4.19 0.05 11.53
CA ARG A 42 5.55 0.62 11.58
C ARG A 42 6.54 -0.30 10.88
N LYS A 43 6.42 -1.60 11.09
CA LYS A 43 7.23 -2.60 10.42
C LYS A 43 7.00 -2.60 8.90
N MET A 44 5.75 -2.49 8.48
CA MET A 44 5.41 -2.41 7.05
C MET A 44 5.97 -1.15 6.40
N ALA A 45 5.89 0.00 7.09
CA ALA A 45 6.51 1.23 6.62
C ALA A 45 8.03 1.07 6.46
N HIS A 46 8.67 0.39 7.39
CA HIS A 46 10.10 0.09 7.32
C HIS A 46 10.43 -0.77 6.10
N TYR A 47 9.65 -1.81 5.84
CA TYR A 47 9.84 -2.65 4.66
C TYR A 47 9.68 -1.86 3.37
N SER A 48 8.67 -1.00 3.28
CA SER A 48 8.50 -0.14 2.11
C SER A 48 9.71 0.77 1.89
N ARG A 49 10.32 1.29 2.96
CA ARG A 49 11.54 2.09 2.84
C ARG A 49 12.75 1.28 2.39
N LEU A 50 12.85 0.01 2.79
CA LEU A 50 13.90 -0.89 2.30
C LEU A 50 13.73 -1.16 0.80
N HIS A 51 12.51 -1.44 0.35
CA HIS A 51 12.20 -1.64 -1.07
C HIS A 51 12.46 -0.37 -1.88
N LEU A 52 12.12 0.79 -1.32
CA LEU A 52 12.41 2.08 -1.93
C LEU A 52 13.90 2.27 -2.13
N ALA A 53 14.72 1.95 -1.13
CA ALA A 53 16.17 2.05 -1.21
C ALA A 53 16.72 1.10 -2.28
N GLU A 54 16.21 -0.12 -2.35
CA GLU A 54 16.58 -1.10 -3.39
C GLU A 54 16.24 -0.59 -4.79
N ALA A 55 15.02 -0.06 -4.96
CA ALA A 55 14.60 0.48 -6.26
C ALA A 55 15.47 1.66 -6.69
N LYS A 56 15.83 2.54 -5.76
CA LYS A 56 16.72 3.67 -6.02
C LYS A 56 18.13 3.20 -6.36
N GLU A 57 18.62 2.15 -5.71
CA GLU A 57 19.91 1.57 -6.03
C GLU A 57 19.93 0.96 -7.43
N MET A 58 18.87 0.22 -7.79
CA MET A 58 18.71 -0.32 -9.15
C MET A 58 18.65 0.78 -10.21
N ALA A 59 18.16 1.96 -9.83
CA ALA A 59 18.08 3.10 -10.73
C ALA A 59 19.43 3.77 -11.02
N ASN A 60 20.48 3.45 -10.25
CA ASN A 60 21.83 3.98 -10.51
C ASN A 60 22.31 3.54 -11.88
N GLY A 61 22.71 4.51 -12.71
CA GLY A 61 23.19 4.25 -14.05
C GLY A 61 22.08 3.92 -15.08
N VAL A 62 20.83 3.96 -14.66
CA VAL A 62 19.67 3.79 -15.54
C VAL A 62 19.03 5.16 -15.77
N ASP A 63 18.59 5.40 -17.01
CA ASP A 63 17.84 6.61 -17.31
C ASP A 63 16.41 6.47 -16.77
N VAL A 64 16.17 7.09 -15.62
CA VAL A 64 14.86 7.08 -14.96
C VAL A 64 14.16 8.40 -15.30
N PRO A 65 13.08 8.38 -16.08
CA PRO A 65 12.40 9.61 -16.46
C PRO A 65 11.67 10.23 -15.25
N HIS A 66 11.58 11.56 -15.28
CA HIS A 66 10.67 12.25 -14.36
C HIS A 66 9.25 12.14 -14.91
N ILE A 67 8.38 11.45 -14.17
CA ILE A 67 7.00 11.25 -14.57
C ILE A 67 6.11 12.15 -13.71
N LYS A 68 5.29 12.96 -14.34
CA LYS A 68 4.33 13.80 -13.63
C LYS A 68 3.24 12.93 -13.01
N PRO A 69 2.66 13.35 -11.88
CA PRO A 69 1.67 12.50 -11.16
C PRO A 69 0.55 11.96 -12.05
N TRP A 70 0.09 12.72 -13.03
CA TRP A 70 -0.99 12.31 -13.93
C TRP A 70 -0.53 11.49 -15.13
N GLU A 71 0.77 11.29 -15.29
CA GLU A 71 1.35 10.53 -16.40
C GLU A 71 1.71 9.10 -16.00
N PHE A 72 1.55 8.75 -14.72
CA PHE A 72 1.78 7.38 -14.28
C PHE A 72 0.73 6.44 -14.86
N GLU A 73 1.18 5.26 -15.25
CA GLU A 73 0.34 4.23 -15.87
C GLU A 73 -0.11 3.21 -14.80
N TRP A 74 -1.00 3.64 -13.91
CA TRP A 74 -1.61 2.76 -12.92
C TRP A 74 -2.83 2.04 -13.51
N PRO A 75 -3.17 0.82 -13.04
CA PRO A 75 -4.39 0.12 -13.46
C PRO A 75 -5.66 0.93 -13.16
N ASP A 76 -5.63 1.66 -12.04
CA ASP A 76 -6.65 2.61 -11.64
C ASP A 76 -6.06 4.03 -11.73
N GLU A 77 -6.87 5.04 -11.54
CA GLU A 77 -6.41 6.44 -11.64
C GLU A 77 -5.41 6.83 -10.56
N GLU A 78 -5.35 6.05 -9.48
CA GLU A 78 -4.46 6.30 -8.34
C GLU A 78 -3.42 5.19 -8.19
N ALA A 79 -2.34 5.49 -7.49
CA ALA A 79 -1.33 4.50 -7.17
C ALA A 79 -1.96 3.32 -6.42
N PRO A 80 -1.62 2.07 -6.78
CA PRO A 80 -2.26 0.89 -6.20
C PRO A 80 -2.20 0.81 -4.69
N GLU A 81 -1.12 1.27 -4.09
CA GLU A 81 -0.90 1.21 -2.64
C GLU A 81 -1.33 2.47 -1.90
N THR A 82 -2.25 3.23 -2.45
CA THR A 82 -2.80 4.39 -1.78
C THR A 82 -4.13 4.01 -1.12
N PRO A 83 -4.16 3.66 0.18
CA PRO A 83 -5.43 3.44 0.85
C PRO A 83 -6.14 4.78 1.08
N GLU A 84 -7.45 4.78 0.96
CA GLU A 84 -8.24 5.93 1.33
C GLU A 84 -8.22 6.10 2.84
N ILE A 85 -7.36 6.98 3.31
CA ILE A 85 -7.31 7.34 4.73
C ILE A 85 -8.26 8.48 5.04
N GLU A 86 -8.72 9.19 4.02
CA GLU A 86 -9.76 10.19 4.17
C GLU A 86 -11.02 9.56 4.75
N GLY A 87 -11.43 10.04 5.91
CA GLY A 87 -12.53 9.42 6.63
C GLY A 87 -12.08 8.37 7.63
N THR A 88 -10.79 8.06 7.70
CA THR A 88 -10.28 7.33 8.85
C THR A 88 -10.32 8.28 10.03
N HIS A 89 -11.12 7.95 10.95
CA HIS A 89 -11.41 8.78 12.08
C HIS A 89 -11.39 7.90 13.33
N TYR A 90 -11.80 8.47 14.43
CA TYR A 90 -11.82 7.77 15.71
C TYR A 90 -12.64 6.46 15.71
N LEU A 91 -13.46 6.20 14.69
CA LEU A 91 -14.21 4.95 14.55
C LEU A 91 -13.42 3.82 13.89
N MET A 92 -12.22 4.10 13.39
CA MET A 92 -11.40 3.08 12.75
C MET A 92 -11.01 2.00 13.76
N THR A 93 -11.38 0.76 13.46
CA THR A 93 -10.96 -0.39 14.24
C THR A 93 -9.67 -0.99 13.68
N PRO A 94 -8.95 -1.81 14.45
CA PRO A 94 -7.82 -2.56 13.91
C PRO A 94 -8.19 -3.38 12.68
N TYR A 95 -9.35 -4.00 12.67
CA TYR A 95 -9.84 -4.76 11.51
C TYR A 95 -9.95 -3.88 10.27
N HIS A 96 -10.49 -2.68 10.41
CA HIS A 96 -10.64 -1.75 9.29
C HIS A 96 -9.31 -1.29 8.74
N ALA A 97 -8.39 -0.91 9.63
CA ALA A 97 -7.06 -0.49 9.23
C ALA A 97 -6.33 -1.62 8.50
N LEU A 98 -6.41 -2.83 9.02
CA LEU A 98 -5.82 -4.02 8.39
C LEU A 98 -6.48 -4.33 7.05
N SER A 99 -7.79 -4.17 6.93
CA SER A 99 -8.51 -4.37 5.66
C SER A 99 -8.08 -3.39 4.59
N LEU A 100 -7.93 -2.11 4.94
CA LEU A 100 -7.45 -1.07 4.03
C LEU A 100 -6.02 -1.38 3.56
N ALA A 101 -5.14 -1.73 4.49
CA ALA A 101 -3.76 -2.07 4.17
C ALA A 101 -3.67 -3.31 3.30
N LEU A 102 -4.44 -4.36 3.63
CA LEU A 102 -4.46 -5.61 2.88
C LEU A 102 -4.94 -5.39 1.44
N GLU A 103 -6.01 -4.63 1.26
CA GLU A 103 -6.52 -4.30 -0.06
C GLU A 103 -5.49 -3.53 -0.89
N SER A 104 -4.84 -2.57 -0.27
CA SER A 104 -3.77 -1.78 -0.89
C SER A 104 -2.60 -2.64 -1.35
N GLU A 105 -2.12 -3.55 -0.48
CA GLU A 105 -1.04 -4.47 -0.82
C GLU A 105 -1.42 -5.45 -1.92
N LYS A 106 -2.66 -5.93 -1.93
CA LYS A 106 -3.15 -6.78 -3.01
C LYS A 106 -3.16 -6.06 -4.35
N ARG A 107 -3.52 -4.78 -4.36
CA ARG A 107 -3.46 -3.97 -5.59
C ARG A 107 -2.02 -3.77 -6.05
N GLY A 108 -1.09 -3.51 -5.13
CA GLY A 108 0.33 -3.40 -5.45
C GLY A 108 0.89 -4.69 -6.01
N GLN A 109 0.59 -5.81 -5.38
CA GLN A 109 0.98 -7.13 -5.87
C GLN A 109 0.42 -7.38 -7.27
N GLY A 110 -0.86 -7.08 -7.49
CA GLY A 110 -1.52 -7.23 -8.79
C GLY A 110 -0.88 -6.39 -9.88
N PHE A 111 -0.48 -5.16 -9.56
CA PHE A 111 0.22 -4.28 -10.48
C PHE A 111 1.56 -4.92 -10.95
N TYR A 112 2.39 -5.34 -10.01
CA TYR A 112 3.67 -5.97 -10.34
C TYR A 112 3.48 -7.31 -11.04
N GLN A 113 2.55 -8.13 -10.58
CA GLN A 113 2.30 -9.45 -11.19
C GLN A 113 1.79 -9.30 -12.62
N GLY A 114 0.93 -8.33 -12.88
CA GLY A 114 0.45 -8.04 -14.24
C GLY A 114 1.58 -7.70 -15.18
N LEU A 115 2.53 -6.88 -14.74
CA LEU A 115 3.72 -6.56 -15.54
C LEU A 115 4.62 -7.79 -15.72
N ALA A 116 4.81 -8.58 -14.68
CA ALA A 116 5.61 -9.81 -14.74
C ALA A 116 5.03 -10.80 -15.75
N ASP A 117 3.71 -10.88 -15.86
CA ASP A 117 3.04 -11.85 -16.72
C ASP A 117 2.98 -11.41 -18.20
N THR A 118 2.88 -10.10 -18.46
CA THR A 118 2.48 -9.62 -19.79
C THR A 118 3.39 -8.60 -20.43
N HIS A 119 4.33 -8.01 -19.70
CA HIS A 119 5.16 -6.93 -20.24
C HIS A 119 6.07 -7.42 -21.37
N GLU A 120 6.24 -6.61 -22.40
CA GLU A 120 7.07 -6.94 -23.57
C GLU A 120 8.57 -7.05 -23.21
N ASN A 121 9.05 -6.16 -22.34
CA ASN A 121 10.45 -6.10 -21.93
C ASN A 121 10.76 -7.18 -20.90
N LYS A 122 11.67 -8.08 -21.23
CA LYS A 122 12.07 -9.18 -20.36
C LYS A 122 12.64 -8.70 -19.02
N ASP A 123 13.42 -7.63 -19.03
CA ASP A 123 14.04 -7.12 -17.80
C ASP A 123 12.98 -6.52 -16.87
N VAL A 124 11.97 -5.87 -17.44
CA VAL A 124 10.81 -5.38 -16.68
C VAL A 124 10.06 -6.56 -16.07
N ARG A 125 9.82 -7.63 -16.84
CA ARG A 125 9.13 -8.82 -16.31
C ARG A 125 9.88 -9.42 -15.12
N THR A 126 11.20 -9.53 -15.22
CA THR A 126 12.04 -10.11 -14.17
C THR A 126 11.98 -9.26 -12.90
N LEU A 127 12.16 -7.95 -13.02
CA LEU A 127 12.10 -7.04 -11.88
C LEU A 127 10.70 -7.01 -11.26
N ALA A 128 9.67 -6.93 -12.09
CA ALA A 128 8.29 -6.93 -11.62
C ALA A 128 7.93 -8.21 -10.85
N LYS A 129 8.47 -9.35 -11.28
CA LYS A 129 8.26 -10.61 -10.55
C LYS A 129 8.87 -10.57 -9.15
N ASP A 130 10.06 -10.04 -9.02
CA ASP A 130 10.72 -9.90 -7.73
C ASP A 130 9.91 -8.98 -6.80
N PHE A 131 9.45 -7.84 -7.30
CA PHE A 131 8.60 -6.93 -6.52
C PHE A 131 7.24 -7.58 -6.17
N ALA A 132 6.64 -8.33 -7.11
CA ALA A 132 5.39 -9.03 -6.84
C ALA A 132 5.55 -10.06 -5.71
N ASP A 133 6.65 -10.77 -5.68
CA ASP A 133 6.93 -11.77 -4.64
C ASP A 133 7.11 -11.11 -3.27
N GLU A 134 7.75 -9.95 -3.22
CA GLU A 134 7.89 -9.17 -1.98
C GLU A 134 6.52 -8.70 -1.47
N GLU A 135 5.68 -8.18 -2.36
CA GLU A 135 4.32 -7.77 -2.01
C GLU A 135 3.45 -8.94 -1.55
N ALA A 136 3.67 -10.14 -2.11
CA ALA A 136 2.97 -11.34 -1.67
C ALA A 136 3.27 -11.68 -0.21
N GLU A 137 4.49 -11.45 0.24
CA GLU A 137 4.86 -11.62 1.65
C GLU A 137 4.13 -10.64 2.55
N HIS A 138 4.01 -9.39 2.12
CA HIS A 138 3.25 -8.36 2.86
C HIS A 138 1.76 -8.72 2.95
N VAL A 139 1.18 -9.18 1.86
CA VAL A 139 -0.21 -9.66 1.83
C VAL A 139 -0.40 -10.78 2.85
N LYS A 140 0.54 -11.70 2.93
CA LYS A 140 0.48 -12.81 3.89
C LYS A 140 0.54 -12.31 5.33
N LEU A 141 1.47 -11.41 5.65
CA LEU A 141 1.59 -10.85 6.99
C LEU A 141 0.30 -10.16 7.44
N LEU A 142 -0.28 -9.35 6.56
CA LEU A 142 -1.54 -8.65 6.85
C LEU A 142 -2.72 -9.62 6.95
N SER A 143 -2.77 -10.63 6.07
CA SER A 143 -3.82 -11.64 6.08
C SER A 143 -3.80 -12.46 7.38
N ASP A 144 -2.62 -12.83 7.85
CA ASP A 144 -2.46 -13.55 9.10
C ASP A 144 -2.87 -12.69 10.30
N MET A 145 -2.51 -11.42 10.29
CA MET A 145 -2.83 -10.51 11.40
C MET A 145 -4.33 -10.23 11.47
N ILE A 146 -4.99 -10.00 10.34
CA ILE A 146 -6.42 -9.64 10.32
C ILE A 146 -7.30 -10.76 10.88
N GLN A 147 -6.86 -12.01 10.78
CA GLN A 147 -7.59 -13.15 11.33
C GLN A 147 -7.70 -13.12 12.87
N ARG A 148 -6.85 -12.35 13.51
CA ARG A 148 -6.88 -12.18 14.97
C ARG A 148 -7.93 -11.19 15.45
N TYR A 149 -8.53 -10.44 14.52
CA TYR A 149 -9.49 -9.40 14.85
C TYR A 149 -10.85 -9.74 14.26
N PRO A 150 -11.92 -9.61 15.06
CA PRO A 150 -13.26 -9.91 14.56
C PRO A 150 -13.69 -8.86 13.55
N ALA A 151 -14.41 -9.30 12.53
CA ALA A 151 -15.06 -8.38 11.62
C ALA A 151 -16.04 -7.51 12.43
N PRO A 152 -16.11 -6.21 12.11
CA PRO A 152 -17.05 -5.32 12.80
C PRO A 152 -18.49 -5.70 12.47
N LYS A 153 -19.39 -5.27 13.33
CA LYS A 153 -20.82 -5.43 13.06
C LYS A 153 -21.21 -4.66 11.79
N GLU A 154 -22.15 -5.17 11.06
CA GLU A 154 -22.73 -4.46 9.93
C GLU A 154 -23.18 -3.06 10.37
N GLY A 155 -22.84 -2.03 9.59
CA GLY A 155 -23.15 -0.67 9.92
C GLY A 155 -22.18 0.00 10.89
N TRP A 156 -20.96 -0.55 11.07
CA TRP A 156 -19.96 0.00 11.97
C TRP A 156 -19.59 1.45 11.66
N ASP A 157 -19.65 1.84 10.41
CA ASP A 157 -19.33 3.17 9.92
C ASP A 157 -20.53 4.12 9.99
N GLU A 158 -21.69 3.59 10.33
CA GLU A 158 -22.86 4.42 10.57
C GLU A 158 -22.75 5.07 11.94
N ASP A 159 -23.04 6.36 11.98
CA ASP A 159 -23.08 7.07 13.24
C ASP A 159 -24.37 6.66 13.98
N MET A 160 -24.21 5.75 14.94
CA MET A 160 -25.33 5.25 15.74
C MET A 160 -25.94 6.31 16.62
N ASP A 161 -25.21 7.37 16.85
CA ASP A 161 -25.63 8.53 17.63
C ASP A 161 -25.45 9.77 16.73
N PRO A 162 -26.33 9.91 15.71
CA PRO A 162 -26.16 10.98 14.74
C PRO A 162 -26.12 12.32 15.42
N PRO A 163 -25.28 13.23 14.92
CA PRO A 163 -25.17 14.56 15.51
C PRO A 163 -26.55 15.14 15.69
N ASN A 164 -26.80 15.65 16.85
CA ASN A 164 -28.10 16.19 17.26
C ASN A 164 -28.45 17.45 16.52
N VAL A 165 -28.35 17.38 15.25
CA VAL A 165 -28.73 18.53 14.39
C VAL A 165 -30.22 18.70 14.32
N ALA A 166 -30.96 17.69 14.74
CA ALA A 166 -32.39 17.72 14.74
C ALA A 166 -32.98 18.31 16.01
N ASP A 167 -32.17 18.55 17.01
CA ASP A 167 -32.63 19.08 18.28
C ASP A 167 -32.76 20.57 18.26
#